data_a829fd79018aecb8bf1c8e40d5c85a7c
#
_entry.id   a829fd79018aecb8bf1c8e40d5c85a7c
#
_cell.length_a   1.000
_cell.length_b   1.000
_cell.length_c   1.000
_cell.angle_alpha   90.00
_cell.angle_beta   90.00
_cell.angle_gamma   90.00
#
_symmetry.space_group_name_H-M   'P 1'
#
loop_
_entity.id
_entity.type
_entity.pdbx_description
1 polymer ?
#
loop_
_entity_poly.entity_id
_entity_poly.type
_entity_poly.pdbx_seq_one_letter_code
_entity_poly.pdbx_strand_id
1 'polypeptide(L)'
;MQGRKQIAYDICGVSILDYLDLYKKFTYTNQESYRLDHIAMVELDDKKLDHSEYENFKDFYTSDWQRFVEYNIHDVNLVDKLEDKMKLIELAVTMAFDAKVNFEDVYSQVRMWDTLIYNDLKKRNIVVPPRQSTKKDEKYAGAYVKEPEPCMYDWVVSFDLN
;
A
#
# COMPACT_ATOMS: atom_id res chain seq x y z
N MET A 1 13.90 -16.77 -1.86
CA MET A 1 13.51 -15.66 -2.76
C MET A 1 14.49 -14.51 -2.56
N GLN A 2 15.33 -14.21 -3.53
CA GLN A 2 16.21 -13.04 -3.47
C GLN A 2 15.36 -11.80 -3.68
N GLY A 3 15.22 -10.96 -2.65
CA GLY A 3 14.53 -9.69 -2.76
C GLY A 3 15.23 -8.78 -3.78
N ARG A 4 14.51 -8.26 -4.75
CA ARG A 4 15.00 -7.18 -5.61
C ARG A 4 15.34 -5.98 -4.74
N LYS A 5 16.59 -5.51 -4.80
CA LYS A 5 16.96 -4.23 -4.18
C LYS A 5 16.24 -3.12 -4.95
N GLN A 6 15.36 -2.42 -4.28
CA GLN A 6 14.78 -1.18 -4.79
C GLN A 6 15.57 0.00 -4.22
N ILE A 7 15.90 0.95 -5.07
CA ILE A 7 16.49 2.21 -4.65
C ILE A 7 15.34 3.19 -4.47
N ALA A 8 15.15 3.66 -3.25
CA ALA A 8 14.20 4.74 -2.93
C ALA A 8 15.00 6.04 -2.72
N TYR A 9 14.43 7.14 -3.13
CA TYR A 9 15.01 8.47 -2.93
C TYR A 9 14.10 9.27 -2.00
N ASP A 10 14.61 9.63 -0.83
CA ASP A 10 13.92 10.53 0.08
C ASP A 10 14.28 11.97 -0.25
N ILE A 11 13.29 12.75 -0.64
CA ILE A 11 13.46 14.17 -0.93
C ILE A 11 13.22 14.95 0.36
N CYS A 12 14.26 15.60 0.87
CA CYS A 12 14.14 16.35 2.11
C CYS A 12 13.05 17.44 2.03
N GLY A 13 12.11 17.40 2.97
CA GLY A 13 11.00 18.36 3.05
C GLY A 13 9.83 18.10 2.09
N VAL A 14 9.83 16.98 1.38
CA VAL A 14 8.74 16.58 0.49
C VAL A 14 8.24 15.20 0.89
N SER A 15 6.97 15.09 1.27
CA SER A 15 6.33 13.81 1.53
C SER A 15 5.85 13.17 0.22
N ILE A 16 6.15 11.90 0.05
CA ILE A 16 5.77 11.13 -1.15
C ILE A 16 4.71 10.10 -0.74
N LEU A 17 3.53 10.19 -1.35
CA LEU A 17 2.47 9.21 -1.20
C LEU A 17 2.28 8.48 -2.53
N ASP A 18 2.68 7.21 -2.59
CA ASP A 18 2.41 6.36 -3.75
C ASP A 18 0.94 5.94 -3.76
N TYR A 19 0.23 6.27 -4.84
CA TYR A 19 -1.20 5.96 -4.95
C TYR A 19 -1.49 4.46 -4.95
N LEU A 20 -0.60 3.65 -5.49
CA LEU A 20 -0.72 2.19 -5.44
C LEU A 20 -0.64 1.66 -4.01
N ASP A 21 0.25 2.25 -3.20
CA ASP A 21 0.37 1.86 -1.80
C ASP A 21 -0.84 2.34 -0.97
N LEU A 22 -1.38 3.51 -1.27
CA LEU A 22 -2.65 3.98 -0.69
C LEU A 22 -3.79 3.03 -1.05
N TYR A 23 -3.92 2.68 -2.32
CA TYR A 23 -4.95 1.75 -2.78
C TYR A 23 -4.85 0.40 -2.05
N LYS A 24 -3.69 -0.22 -2.00
CA LYS A 24 -3.47 -1.50 -1.29
C LYS A 24 -3.74 -1.41 0.21
N LYS A 25 -3.43 -0.27 0.81
CA LYS A 25 -3.56 -0.07 2.26
C LYS A 25 -5.00 0.13 2.70
N PHE A 26 -5.77 0.89 1.92
CA PHE A 26 -7.08 1.38 2.34
C PHE A 26 -8.25 0.74 1.59
N THR A 27 -7.99 -0.17 0.64
CA THR A 27 -9.04 -1.03 0.05
C THR A 27 -9.02 -2.40 0.70
N TYR A 28 -10.21 -2.94 1.00
CA TYR A 28 -10.37 -4.23 1.69
C TYR A 28 -10.45 -5.41 0.72
N THR A 29 -10.59 -5.17 -0.56
CA THR A 29 -10.69 -6.19 -1.59
C THR A 29 -9.35 -6.44 -2.25
N ASN A 30 -8.91 -7.70 -2.25
CA ASN A 30 -7.74 -8.08 -3.02
C ASN A 30 -8.07 -8.11 -4.51
N GLN A 31 -7.20 -7.54 -5.32
CA GLN A 31 -7.33 -7.52 -6.76
C GLN A 31 -6.44 -8.60 -7.40
N GLU A 32 -6.88 -9.15 -8.53
CA GLU A 32 -6.08 -10.11 -9.31
C GLU A 32 -4.80 -9.47 -9.85
N SER A 33 -4.86 -8.18 -10.17
CA SER A 33 -3.74 -7.38 -10.62
C SER A 33 -3.81 -5.96 -10.07
N TYR A 34 -2.64 -5.41 -9.69
CA TYR A 34 -2.50 -4.02 -9.25
C TYR A 34 -1.90 -3.11 -10.33
N ARG A 35 -1.98 -3.52 -11.59
CA ARG A 35 -1.62 -2.64 -12.72
C ARG A 35 -2.69 -1.56 -12.87
N LEU A 36 -2.26 -0.35 -13.23
CA LEU A 36 -3.18 0.79 -13.39
C LEU A 36 -4.33 0.49 -14.35
N ASP A 37 -4.06 -0.21 -15.44
CA ASP A 37 -5.07 -0.63 -16.41
C ASP A 37 -6.18 -1.48 -15.77
N HIS A 38 -5.80 -2.48 -14.97
CA HIS A 38 -6.75 -3.35 -14.28
C HIS A 38 -7.56 -2.59 -13.22
N ILE A 39 -6.89 -1.76 -12.42
CA ILE A 39 -7.56 -0.98 -11.37
C ILE A 39 -8.50 0.06 -11.98
N ALA A 40 -8.08 0.74 -13.06
CA ALA A 40 -8.93 1.69 -13.76
C ALA A 40 -10.18 1.00 -14.36
N MET A 41 -10.02 -0.21 -14.90
CA MET A 41 -11.17 -0.99 -15.39
C MET A 41 -12.14 -1.37 -14.27
N VAL A 42 -11.62 -1.85 -13.14
CA VAL A 42 -12.45 -2.28 -12.00
C VAL A 42 -13.15 -1.10 -11.34
N GLU A 43 -12.44 -0.01 -11.14
CA GLU A 43 -12.93 1.13 -10.38
C GLU A 43 -13.68 2.17 -11.24
N LEU A 44 -13.24 2.39 -12.47
CA LEU A 44 -13.73 3.49 -13.30
C LEU A 44 -14.48 3.01 -14.55
N ASP A 45 -14.41 1.70 -14.87
CA ASP A 45 -14.83 1.14 -16.18
C ASP A 45 -14.11 1.83 -17.36
N ASP A 46 -12.84 2.22 -17.12
CA ASP A 46 -11.97 2.92 -18.07
C ASP A 46 -10.67 2.13 -18.27
N LYS A 47 -9.97 2.31 -19.35
CA LYS A 47 -8.76 1.58 -19.71
C LYS A 47 -7.65 2.50 -20.16
N LYS A 48 -6.42 2.00 -20.03
CA LYS A 48 -5.26 2.64 -20.66
C LYS A 48 -5.39 2.66 -22.17
N LEU A 49 -4.73 3.65 -22.79
CA LEU A 49 -4.56 3.66 -24.24
C LEU A 49 -3.71 2.46 -24.67
N ASP A 50 -4.13 1.77 -25.72
CA ASP A 50 -3.38 0.65 -26.26
C ASP A 50 -2.12 1.12 -27.01
N HIS A 51 -1.02 0.44 -26.76
CA HIS A 51 0.28 0.66 -27.40
C HIS A 51 0.91 -0.65 -27.88
N SER A 52 0.11 -1.71 -28.01
CA SER A 52 0.55 -3.05 -28.45
C SER A 52 1.09 -3.09 -29.90
N GLU A 53 0.88 -2.03 -30.67
CA GLU A 53 1.42 -1.87 -32.03
C GLU A 53 2.96 -1.71 -32.06
N TYR A 54 3.57 -1.35 -30.90
CA TYR A 54 5.00 -1.11 -30.79
C TYR A 54 5.70 -2.30 -30.12
N GLU A 55 6.87 -2.68 -30.62
CA GLU A 55 7.64 -3.81 -30.09
C GLU A 55 8.07 -3.62 -28.63
N ASN A 56 8.38 -2.40 -28.27
CA ASN A 56 8.79 -2.02 -26.90
C ASN A 56 8.55 -0.54 -26.63
N PHE A 57 8.69 -0.15 -25.37
CA PHE A 57 8.44 1.21 -24.92
C PHE A 57 9.40 2.25 -25.53
N LYS A 58 10.63 1.82 -25.87
CA LYS A 58 11.60 2.68 -26.54
C LYS A 58 11.17 2.99 -27.99
N ASP A 59 10.70 1.99 -28.68
CA ASP A 59 10.16 2.12 -30.05
C ASP A 59 8.95 3.07 -30.03
N PHE A 60 8.05 2.91 -29.07
CA PHE A 60 6.90 3.78 -28.91
C PHE A 60 7.27 5.27 -28.82
N TYR A 61 8.14 5.66 -27.89
CA TYR A 61 8.48 7.09 -27.74
C TYR A 61 9.39 7.64 -28.84
N THR A 62 10.12 6.78 -29.58
CA THR A 62 10.96 7.23 -30.70
C THR A 62 10.20 7.33 -32.02
N SER A 63 9.20 6.48 -32.23
CA SER A 63 8.47 6.41 -33.49
C SER A 63 7.22 7.32 -33.48
N ASP A 64 6.53 7.47 -32.35
CA ASP A 64 5.31 8.27 -32.22
C ASP A 64 5.31 9.06 -30.91
N TRP A 65 6.09 10.12 -30.89
CA TRP A 65 6.22 10.99 -29.73
C TRP A 65 4.90 11.62 -29.29
N GLN A 66 4.05 12.02 -30.22
CA GLN A 66 2.79 12.67 -29.91
C GLN A 66 1.86 11.70 -29.17
N ARG A 67 1.71 10.49 -29.68
CA ARG A 67 0.87 9.46 -29.05
C ARG A 67 1.44 9.01 -27.72
N PHE A 68 2.77 8.99 -27.58
CA PHE A 68 3.43 8.72 -26.30
C PHE A 68 3.11 9.78 -25.24
N VAL A 69 3.09 11.05 -25.62
CA VAL A 69 2.69 12.14 -24.68
C VAL A 69 1.21 12.00 -24.30
N GLU A 70 0.32 11.73 -25.27
CA GLU A 70 -1.10 11.49 -25.02
C GLU A 70 -1.32 10.29 -24.08
N TYR A 71 -0.57 9.21 -24.26
CA TYR A 71 -0.57 8.07 -23.37
C TYR A 71 -0.21 8.46 -21.93
N ASN A 72 0.86 9.22 -21.74
CA ASN A 72 1.27 9.66 -20.41
C ASN A 72 0.23 10.59 -19.74
N ILE A 73 -0.36 11.51 -20.51
CA ILE A 73 -1.44 12.39 -20.02
C ILE A 73 -2.64 11.56 -19.60
N HIS A 74 -3.00 10.54 -20.39
CA HIS A 74 -4.10 9.66 -20.07
C HIS A 74 -3.84 8.86 -18.78
N ASP A 75 -2.63 8.33 -18.58
CA ASP A 75 -2.26 7.61 -17.36
C ASP A 75 -2.38 8.52 -16.11
N VAL A 76 -1.96 9.77 -16.21
CA VAL A 76 -2.12 10.74 -15.12
C VAL A 76 -3.60 11.02 -14.84
N ASN A 77 -4.40 11.21 -15.88
CA ASN A 77 -5.83 11.45 -15.75
C ASN A 77 -6.58 10.26 -15.14
N LEU A 78 -6.14 9.03 -15.38
CA LEU A 78 -6.71 7.85 -14.72
C LEU A 78 -6.47 7.88 -13.21
N VAL A 79 -5.27 8.26 -12.78
CA VAL A 79 -4.97 8.38 -11.34
C VAL A 79 -5.79 9.51 -10.70
N ASP A 80 -5.94 10.62 -11.39
CA ASP A 80 -6.77 11.74 -10.94
C ASP A 80 -8.25 11.33 -10.77
N LYS A 81 -8.82 10.65 -11.77
CA LYS A 81 -10.17 10.08 -11.69
C LYS A 81 -10.33 9.07 -10.54
N LEU A 82 -9.29 8.23 -10.30
CA LEU A 82 -9.29 7.31 -9.16
C LEU A 82 -9.35 8.07 -7.85
N GLU A 83 -8.54 9.13 -7.69
CA GLU A 83 -8.58 9.97 -6.49
C GLU A 83 -9.94 10.68 -6.35
N ASP A 84 -10.52 11.18 -7.43
CA ASP A 84 -11.83 11.81 -7.40
C ASP A 84 -12.93 10.87 -6.89
N LYS A 85 -12.85 9.60 -7.25
CA LYS A 85 -13.78 8.57 -6.80
C LYS A 85 -13.49 8.07 -5.38
N MET A 86 -12.24 7.78 -5.07
CA MET A 86 -11.85 7.03 -3.88
C MET A 86 -11.41 7.90 -2.71
N LYS A 87 -10.94 9.12 -2.98
CA LYS A 87 -10.50 10.10 -1.96
C LYS A 87 -9.44 9.55 -0.99
N LEU A 88 -8.50 8.74 -1.49
CA LEU A 88 -7.50 8.09 -0.66
C LEU A 88 -6.43 9.07 -0.16
N ILE A 89 -6.08 10.10 -0.94
CA ILE A 89 -5.16 11.15 -0.51
C ILE A 89 -5.82 11.99 0.58
N GLU A 90 -7.10 12.37 0.39
CA GLU A 90 -7.86 13.10 1.40
C GLU A 90 -7.95 12.32 2.72
N LEU A 91 -8.20 11.00 2.63
CA LEU A 91 -8.21 10.10 3.79
C LEU A 91 -6.83 10.09 4.48
N ALA A 92 -5.75 9.90 3.74
CA ALA A 92 -4.39 9.86 4.28
C ALA A 92 -4.01 11.17 4.97
N VAL A 93 -4.33 12.31 4.35
CA VAL A 93 -4.08 13.65 4.92
C VAL A 93 -4.88 13.86 6.21
N THR A 94 -6.16 13.49 6.21
CA THR A 94 -7.03 13.58 7.40
C THR A 94 -6.50 12.73 8.54
N MET A 95 -6.13 11.48 8.26
CA MET A 95 -5.56 10.57 9.26
C MET A 95 -4.23 11.09 9.84
N ALA A 96 -3.35 11.61 8.98
CA ALA A 96 -2.08 12.19 9.42
C ALA A 96 -2.29 13.42 10.30
N PHE A 97 -3.24 14.28 9.94
CA PHE A 97 -3.58 15.47 10.70
C PHE A 97 -4.15 15.13 12.09
N ASP A 98 -5.08 14.20 12.16
CA ASP A 98 -5.71 13.78 13.42
C ASP A 98 -4.71 13.08 14.35
N ALA A 99 -3.89 12.19 13.80
CA ALA A 99 -2.85 11.50 14.56
C ALA A 99 -1.62 12.38 14.86
N LYS A 100 -1.46 13.53 14.18
CA LYS A 100 -0.29 14.41 14.25
C LYS A 100 1.02 13.71 13.89
N VAL A 101 0.99 12.99 12.78
CA VAL A 101 2.13 12.31 12.17
C VAL A 101 2.44 12.92 10.80
N ASN A 102 3.59 12.57 10.22
CA ASN A 102 3.86 12.92 8.83
C ASN A 102 2.94 12.14 7.88
N PHE A 103 2.70 12.67 6.67
CA PHE A 103 1.81 12.03 5.71
C PHE A 103 2.23 10.59 5.35
N GLU A 104 3.52 10.31 5.27
CA GLU A 104 4.05 8.96 5.00
C GLU A 104 3.87 7.98 6.17
N ASP A 105 3.73 8.49 7.39
CA ASP A 105 3.56 7.66 8.59
C ASP A 105 2.19 6.96 8.62
N VAL A 106 1.23 7.37 7.79
CA VAL A 106 -0.09 6.71 7.68
C VAL A 106 0.01 5.27 7.20
N TYR A 107 1.09 4.91 6.52
CA TYR A 107 1.37 3.53 6.14
C TYR A 107 1.75 2.64 7.33
N SER A 108 2.20 3.22 8.45
CA SER A 108 2.60 2.52 9.66
C SER A 108 1.56 2.62 10.77
N GLN A 109 0.74 1.59 10.93
CA GLN A 109 -0.25 1.55 12.02
C GLN A 109 0.38 1.71 13.39
N VAL A 110 1.55 1.10 13.62
CA VAL A 110 2.26 1.19 14.91
C VAL A 110 2.63 2.63 15.22
N ARG A 111 3.19 3.35 14.24
CA ARG A 111 3.57 4.75 14.44
C ARG A 111 2.37 5.66 14.68
N MET A 112 1.27 5.42 13.98
CA MET A 112 0.03 6.16 14.21
C MET A 112 -0.49 5.95 15.63
N TRP A 113 -0.58 4.70 16.09
CA TRP A 113 -1.04 4.39 17.45
C TRP A 113 -0.07 4.94 18.51
N ASP A 114 1.23 4.78 18.34
CA ASP A 114 2.25 5.34 19.24
C ASP A 114 2.04 6.85 19.44
N THR A 115 1.80 7.57 18.33
CA THR A 115 1.64 9.03 18.39
C THR A 115 0.29 9.43 18.98
N LEU A 116 -0.80 8.74 18.65
CA LEU A 116 -2.12 8.99 19.24
C LEU A 116 -2.09 8.79 20.75
N ILE A 117 -1.52 7.68 21.22
CA ILE A 117 -1.38 7.35 22.64
C ILE A 117 -0.47 8.38 23.32
N TYR A 118 0.66 8.72 22.71
CA TYR A 118 1.56 9.75 23.25
C TYR A 118 0.84 11.10 23.42
N ASN A 119 0.09 11.54 22.42
CA ASN A 119 -0.63 12.80 22.47
C ASN A 119 -1.73 12.81 23.55
N ASP A 120 -2.42 11.70 23.75
CA ASP A 120 -3.42 11.57 24.82
C ASP A 120 -2.76 11.60 26.21
N LEU A 121 -1.70 10.84 26.42
CA LEU A 121 -0.94 10.82 27.68
C LEU A 121 -0.35 12.20 27.99
N LYS A 122 0.20 12.89 26.96
CA LYS A 122 0.70 14.26 27.13
C LYS A 122 -0.39 15.23 27.58
N LYS A 123 -1.60 15.15 27.05
CA LYS A 123 -2.74 15.96 27.50
C LYS A 123 -3.11 15.72 28.97
N ARG A 124 -2.88 14.50 29.45
CA ARG A 124 -3.10 14.10 30.85
C ARG A 124 -1.90 14.36 31.75
N ASN A 125 -0.84 15.00 31.28
CA ASN A 125 0.44 15.21 31.98
C ASN A 125 1.09 13.89 32.46
N ILE A 126 0.91 12.81 31.71
CA ILE A 126 1.53 11.50 31.98
C ILE A 126 2.77 11.38 31.10
N VAL A 127 3.92 11.12 31.74
CA VAL A 127 5.19 10.93 31.05
C VAL A 127 5.29 9.47 30.58
N VAL A 128 5.53 9.29 29.27
CA VAL A 128 5.78 7.97 28.71
C VAL A 128 7.20 7.51 29.12
N PRO A 129 7.38 6.31 29.70
CA PRO A 129 8.70 5.82 30.02
C PRO A 129 9.53 5.59 28.76
N PRO A 130 10.86 5.76 28.84
CA PRO A 130 11.73 5.48 27.70
C PRO A 130 11.60 4.02 27.25
N ARG A 131 11.69 3.79 25.96
CA ARG A 131 11.65 2.44 25.38
C ARG A 131 12.80 1.60 25.97
N GLN A 132 12.46 0.55 26.69
CA GLN A 132 13.45 -0.42 27.14
C GLN A 132 13.60 -1.51 26.07
N SER A 133 14.83 -1.74 25.64
CA SER A 133 15.17 -2.88 24.80
C SER A 133 15.20 -4.12 25.69
N THR A 134 14.07 -4.75 25.92
CA THR A 134 14.04 -6.07 26.54
C THR A 134 14.44 -7.12 25.51
N LYS A 135 15.54 -7.85 25.78
CA LYS A 135 15.78 -9.11 25.09
C LYS A 135 14.62 -10.03 25.46
N LYS A 136 13.91 -10.52 24.47
CA LYS A 136 12.91 -11.57 24.70
C LYS A 136 13.66 -12.86 25.00
N ASP A 137 13.84 -13.17 26.26
CA ASP A 137 14.47 -14.44 26.71
C ASP A 137 13.48 -15.61 26.66
N GLU A 138 12.17 -15.31 26.57
CA GLU A 138 11.13 -16.33 26.50
C GLU A 138 10.34 -16.18 25.19
N LYS A 139 10.15 -17.29 24.49
CA LYS A 139 9.22 -17.42 23.38
C LYS A 139 7.85 -17.74 23.96
N TYR A 140 6.87 -16.88 23.72
CA TYR A 140 5.47 -17.24 23.97
C TYR A 140 5.10 -18.43 23.09
N ALA A 141 4.49 -19.46 23.70
CA ALA A 141 3.88 -20.54 22.93
C ALA A 141 2.76 -19.93 22.07
N GLY A 142 2.86 -20.08 20.77
CA GLY A 142 1.78 -19.72 19.84
C GLY A 142 0.60 -20.68 19.94
N ALA A 143 -0.40 -20.50 19.09
CA ALA A 143 -1.46 -21.46 18.96
C ALA A 143 -0.89 -22.86 18.61
N TYR A 144 -1.53 -23.90 19.14
CA TYR A 144 -1.15 -25.28 18.81
C TYR A 144 -1.30 -25.54 17.34
N VAL A 145 -0.21 -25.89 16.66
CA VAL A 145 -0.22 -26.32 15.27
C VAL A 145 0.17 -27.80 15.26
N LYS A 146 -0.76 -28.66 14.82
CA LYS A 146 -0.46 -30.07 14.63
C LYS A 146 0.45 -30.22 13.41
N GLU A 147 1.52 -31.01 13.55
CA GLU A 147 2.38 -31.36 12.42
C GLU A 147 1.56 -32.11 11.36
N PRO A 148 1.59 -31.69 10.09
CA PRO A 148 0.86 -32.34 9.03
C PRO A 148 1.49 -33.71 8.74
N GLU A 149 0.65 -34.72 8.55
CA GLU A 149 1.06 -36.02 8.02
C GLU A 149 1.05 -35.96 6.50
N PRO A 150 2.21 -36.00 5.81
CA PRO A 150 2.23 -35.90 4.34
C PRO A 150 1.62 -37.15 3.70
N CYS A 151 0.40 -37.03 3.20
CA CYS A 151 -0.23 -38.10 2.43
C CYS A 151 -1.33 -37.51 1.52
N MET A 152 -1.92 -38.39 0.69
CA MET A 152 -3.06 -38.02 -0.13
C MET A 152 -4.35 -38.34 0.63
N TYR A 153 -5.24 -37.37 0.75
CA TYR A 153 -6.52 -37.49 1.43
C TYR A 153 -7.66 -37.40 0.42
N ASP A 154 -8.63 -38.33 0.46
CA ASP A 154 -9.74 -38.34 -0.49
C ASP A 154 -10.78 -37.26 -0.23
N TRP A 155 -10.99 -36.90 1.02
CA TRP A 155 -11.96 -35.88 1.43
C TRP A 155 -11.35 -34.93 2.43
N VAL A 156 -11.18 -33.66 2.04
CA VAL A 156 -10.63 -32.61 2.90
C VAL A 156 -11.67 -31.53 3.13
N VAL A 157 -11.95 -31.24 4.40
CA VAL A 157 -12.81 -30.13 4.80
C VAL A 157 -11.98 -29.13 5.59
N SER A 158 -11.99 -27.87 5.18
CA SER A 158 -11.33 -26.77 5.88
C SER A 158 -12.33 -25.97 6.66
N PHE A 159 -12.05 -25.74 7.94
CA PHE A 159 -12.85 -24.88 8.80
C PHE A 159 -11.97 -23.72 9.26
N ASP A 160 -12.52 -22.52 9.21
CA ASP A 160 -11.96 -21.34 9.85
C ASP A 160 -13.04 -20.70 10.74
N LEU A 161 -12.68 -20.39 11.96
CA LEU A 161 -13.58 -19.73 12.91
C LEU A 161 -13.12 -18.26 13.01
N ASN A 162 -13.89 -17.38 12.40
CA ASN A 162 -13.74 -15.93 12.56
C ASN A 162 -14.50 -15.44 13.80
#